data_4f3e97bb8d81006debcdc4dbaa457780
#
_entry.id   4f3e97bb8d81006debcdc4dbaa457780
#
_cell.length_a   1.000
_cell.length_b   1.000
_cell.length_c   1.000
_cell.angle_alpha   90.00
_cell.angle_beta   90.00
_cell.angle_gamma   90.00
#
_symmetry.space_group_name_H-M   'P 1'
#
loop_
_entity.id
_entity.type
_entity.pdbx_description
1 polymer ?
#
loop_
_entity_poly.entity_id
_entity_poly.type
_entity_poly.pdbx_seq_one_letter_code
_entity_poly.pdbx_strand_id
1 'polypeptide(L)'
;VMGCLPGAPGAAHAKQAAMADYYRQFHLYFLKGKEGSELDSTSALDKDYAALSWSANFMAKLTLFFYRNYTANQEVMTPVMQRLRRELRSRYGGDEVPRSFRDAFRKQSLPLMKFTNMLSFNTRIIAMFISVIIDMPWLYFAFELVVLNLMMVYMIVSHEHRCRTLLKELQDGKY
;
A
#
# COMPACT_ATOMS: atom_id res chain seq x y z
N VAL A 1 -12.74 4.24 -34.48
CA VAL A 1 -11.31 4.44 -34.18
C VAL A 1 -11.22 5.01 -32.77
N MET A 2 -11.28 4.16 -31.77
CA MET A 2 -11.00 4.55 -30.40
C MET A 2 -9.59 4.08 -30.05
N GLY A 3 -8.62 4.99 -30.16
CA GLY A 3 -7.29 4.82 -29.59
C GLY A 3 -7.38 4.89 -28.07
N CYS A 4 -7.84 3.80 -27.46
CA CYS A 4 -7.77 3.65 -26.01
C CYS A 4 -6.29 3.54 -25.64
N LEU A 5 -5.79 4.50 -24.86
CA LEU A 5 -4.47 4.47 -24.27
C LEU A 5 -4.30 3.15 -23.47
N PRO A 6 -3.53 2.17 -23.97
CA PRO A 6 -3.40 0.87 -23.28
C PRO A 6 -2.68 0.96 -21.94
N GLY A 7 -2.17 2.14 -21.58
CA GLY A 7 -1.45 2.37 -20.33
C GLY A 7 -2.33 2.74 -19.12
N ALA A 8 -3.53 3.27 -19.30
CA ALA A 8 -4.34 3.74 -18.18
C ALA A 8 -4.88 2.62 -17.26
N PRO A 9 -5.46 1.52 -17.78
CA PRO A 9 -5.87 0.40 -16.94
C PRO A 9 -4.69 -0.27 -16.23
N GLY A 10 -3.57 -0.48 -16.94
CA GLY A 10 -2.38 -1.08 -16.34
C GLY A 10 -1.77 -0.21 -15.21
N ALA A 11 -1.73 1.10 -15.39
CA ALA A 11 -1.25 2.01 -14.36
C ALA A 11 -2.20 2.08 -13.14
N ALA A 12 -3.52 2.05 -13.37
CA ALA A 12 -4.52 1.99 -12.30
C ALA A 12 -4.40 0.67 -11.52
N HIS A 13 -4.29 -0.46 -12.23
CA HIS A 13 -4.08 -1.77 -11.64
C HIS A 13 -2.85 -1.82 -10.74
N ALA A 14 -1.70 -1.35 -11.23
CA ALA A 14 -0.46 -1.35 -10.48
C ALA A 14 -0.58 -0.54 -9.18
N LYS A 15 -1.20 0.64 -9.22
CA LYS A 15 -1.43 1.48 -8.03
C LYS A 15 -2.39 0.83 -7.04
N GLN A 16 -3.47 0.23 -7.50
CA GLN A 16 -4.46 -0.45 -6.65
C GLN A 16 -3.82 -1.65 -5.93
N ALA A 17 -3.06 -2.47 -6.66
CA ALA A 17 -2.34 -3.61 -6.08
C ALA A 17 -1.27 -3.14 -5.08
N ALA A 18 -0.51 -2.11 -5.42
CA ALA A 18 0.51 -1.52 -4.56
C ALA A 18 -0.07 -1.03 -3.24
N MET A 19 -1.19 -0.32 -3.27
CA MET A 19 -1.83 0.19 -2.05
C MET A 19 -2.46 -0.92 -1.21
N ALA A 20 -3.07 -1.93 -1.84
CA ALA A 20 -3.60 -3.08 -1.13
C ALA A 20 -2.51 -3.86 -0.40
N ASP A 21 -1.38 -4.10 -1.07
CA ASP A 21 -0.22 -4.75 -0.47
C ASP A 21 0.38 -3.92 0.67
N TYR A 22 0.57 -2.64 0.46
CA TYR A 22 1.12 -1.73 1.46
C TYR A 22 0.34 -1.75 2.79
N TYR A 23 -0.99 -1.66 2.74
CA TYR A 23 -1.81 -1.73 3.95
C TYR A 23 -1.82 -3.11 4.59
N ARG A 24 -1.71 -4.17 3.80
CA ARG A 24 -1.54 -5.53 4.31
C ARG A 24 -0.23 -5.67 5.06
N GLN A 25 0.88 -5.18 4.51
CA GLN A 25 2.19 -5.21 5.14
C GLN A 25 2.20 -4.40 6.45
N PHE A 26 1.58 -3.23 6.48
CA PHE A 26 1.42 -2.45 7.71
C PHE A 26 0.61 -3.19 8.76
N HIS A 27 -0.51 -3.81 8.38
CA HIS A 27 -1.29 -4.61 9.30
C HIS A 27 -0.48 -5.77 9.88
N LEU A 28 0.29 -6.45 9.05
CA LEU A 28 1.16 -7.55 9.46
C LEU A 28 2.31 -7.08 10.37
N TYR A 29 2.88 -5.93 10.08
CA TYR A 29 3.91 -5.34 10.93
C TYR A 29 3.42 -5.11 12.37
N PHE A 30 2.24 -4.55 12.54
CA PHE A 30 1.66 -4.36 13.88
C PHE A 30 1.11 -5.66 14.50
N LEU A 31 0.86 -6.69 13.70
CA LEU A 31 0.42 -7.99 14.20
C LEU A 31 1.58 -8.87 14.65
N LYS A 32 2.61 -9.00 13.82
CA LYS A 32 3.70 -9.97 13.98
C LYS A 32 5.05 -9.33 14.34
N GLY A 33 5.16 -8.00 14.25
CA GLY A 33 6.43 -7.30 14.37
C GLY A 33 7.25 -7.29 13.09
N LYS A 34 8.51 -6.90 13.20
CA LYS A 34 9.42 -6.67 12.07
C LYS A 34 9.69 -7.91 11.22
N GLU A 35 9.73 -9.09 11.83
CA GLU A 35 9.97 -10.37 11.14
C GLU A 35 8.81 -10.81 10.23
N GLY A 36 7.64 -10.22 10.37
CA GLY A 36 6.44 -10.60 9.63
C GLY A 36 6.05 -9.65 8.50
N SER A 37 6.84 -8.63 8.20
CA SER A 37 6.49 -7.62 7.20
C SER A 37 7.69 -7.05 6.46
N GLU A 38 7.53 -6.86 5.16
CA GLU A 38 8.50 -6.19 4.27
C GLU A 38 8.15 -4.69 4.17
N LEU A 39 8.42 -3.93 5.24
CA LEU A 39 8.17 -2.49 5.27
C LEU A 39 9.47 -1.70 5.12
N ASP A 40 9.98 -1.67 3.91
CA ASP A 40 11.09 -0.79 3.56
C ASP A 40 10.65 0.67 3.46
N SER A 41 11.60 1.58 3.63
CA SER A 41 11.40 3.00 3.36
C SER A 41 12.18 3.41 2.12
N THR A 42 11.63 4.37 1.36
CA THR A 42 12.33 4.92 0.19
C THR A 42 13.74 5.40 0.53
N SER A 43 13.94 5.97 1.72
CA SER A 43 15.26 6.44 2.18
C SER A 43 16.27 5.31 2.43
N ALA A 44 15.82 4.12 2.82
CA ALA A 44 16.69 2.94 2.94
C ALA A 44 17.06 2.42 1.55
N LEU A 45 16.07 2.27 0.68
CA LEU A 45 16.25 1.84 -0.71
C LEU A 45 17.15 2.80 -1.52
N ASP A 46 17.11 4.10 -1.23
CA ASP A 46 17.99 5.09 -1.87
C ASP A 46 19.47 4.83 -1.58
N LYS A 47 19.81 4.42 -0.35
CA LYS A 47 21.19 4.07 0.04
C LYS A 47 21.66 2.81 -0.69
N ASP A 48 20.81 1.79 -0.72
CA ASP A 48 21.12 0.53 -1.41
C ASP A 48 21.26 0.75 -2.92
N TYR A 49 20.37 1.56 -3.51
CA TYR A 49 20.44 1.94 -4.92
C TYR A 49 21.71 2.70 -5.27
N ALA A 50 22.15 3.63 -4.41
CA ALA A 50 23.37 4.39 -4.60
C ALA A 50 24.63 3.51 -4.50
N ALA A 51 24.60 2.46 -3.68
CA ALA A 51 25.72 1.53 -3.50
C ALA A 51 25.93 0.61 -4.71
N LEU A 52 24.92 0.39 -5.56
CA LEU A 52 25.01 -0.48 -6.72
C LEU A 52 25.53 0.25 -7.96
N SER A 53 26.40 -0.42 -8.74
CA SER A 53 26.86 0.05 -10.05
C SER A 53 26.01 -0.53 -11.18
N TRP A 54 25.75 0.29 -12.22
CA TRP A 54 25.06 -0.17 -13.42
C TRP A 54 25.86 -1.19 -14.22
N SER A 55 27.19 -1.09 -14.21
CA SER A 55 28.06 -1.97 -14.99
C SER A 55 28.23 -3.35 -14.35
N ALA A 56 28.30 -3.41 -13.01
CA ALA A 56 28.55 -4.66 -12.29
C ALA A 56 27.26 -5.37 -11.84
N ASN A 57 26.18 -4.60 -11.55
CA ASN A 57 24.97 -5.12 -10.91
C ASN A 57 23.70 -4.68 -11.63
N PHE A 58 23.68 -4.72 -12.98
CA PHE A 58 22.59 -4.19 -13.81
C PHE A 58 21.20 -4.70 -13.38
N MET A 59 21.01 -6.02 -13.27
CA MET A 59 19.70 -6.60 -12.92
C MET A 59 19.26 -6.24 -11.51
N ALA A 60 20.18 -6.28 -10.55
CA ALA A 60 19.90 -5.90 -9.16
C ALA A 60 19.52 -4.41 -9.06
N LYS A 61 20.26 -3.54 -9.75
CA LYS A 61 19.99 -2.11 -9.77
C LYS A 61 18.68 -1.76 -10.47
N LEU A 62 18.35 -2.46 -11.57
CA LEU A 62 17.09 -2.32 -12.29
C LEU A 62 15.89 -2.74 -11.42
N THR A 63 15.99 -3.88 -10.74
CA THR A 63 14.96 -4.35 -9.81
C THR A 63 14.77 -3.36 -8.68
N LEU A 64 15.87 -2.87 -8.09
CA LEU A 64 15.82 -1.90 -7.00
C LEU A 64 15.26 -0.54 -7.46
N PHE A 65 15.50 -0.13 -8.70
CA PHE A 65 14.90 1.06 -9.31
C PHE A 65 13.36 0.97 -9.34
N PHE A 66 12.82 -0.15 -9.80
CA PHE A 66 11.36 -0.35 -9.83
C PHE A 66 10.78 -0.46 -8.42
N TYR A 67 11.45 -1.18 -7.52
CA TYR A 67 11.00 -1.35 -6.14
C TYR A 67 11.02 -0.03 -5.37
N ARG A 68 12.06 0.78 -5.55
CA ARG A 68 12.15 2.13 -4.99
C ARG A 68 11.01 3.03 -5.47
N ASN A 69 10.74 3.06 -6.78
CA ASN A 69 9.65 3.85 -7.33
C ASN A 69 8.28 3.35 -6.83
N TYR A 70 8.11 2.05 -6.69
CA TYR A 70 6.92 1.43 -6.12
C TYR A 70 6.70 1.91 -4.67
N THR A 71 7.72 1.83 -3.83
CA THR A 71 7.68 2.27 -2.42
C THR A 71 7.45 3.78 -2.31
N ALA A 72 8.13 4.59 -3.13
CA ALA A 72 7.94 6.04 -3.15
C ALA A 72 6.49 6.44 -3.48
N ASN A 73 5.86 5.79 -4.44
CA ASN A 73 4.44 6.03 -4.75
C ASN A 73 3.51 5.69 -3.58
N GLN A 74 3.79 4.62 -2.83
CA GLN A 74 3.03 4.26 -1.63
C GLN A 74 3.18 5.31 -0.53
N GLU A 75 4.40 5.79 -0.28
CA GLU A 75 4.70 6.81 0.73
C GLU A 75 4.04 8.16 0.41
N VAL A 76 4.05 8.59 -0.86
CA VAL A 76 3.39 9.83 -1.31
C VAL A 76 1.87 9.78 -1.09
N MET A 77 1.25 8.61 -1.27
CA MET A 77 -0.20 8.42 -1.08
C MET A 77 -0.61 8.32 0.40
N THR A 78 0.34 8.15 1.32
CA THR A 78 0.06 7.89 2.75
C THR A 78 0.83 8.82 3.70
N PRO A 79 0.70 10.16 3.57
CA PRO A 79 1.53 11.11 4.31
C PRO A 79 1.32 11.07 5.83
N VAL A 80 0.11 10.82 6.32
CA VAL A 80 -0.16 10.75 7.77
C VAL A 80 0.41 9.46 8.35
N MET A 81 0.28 8.35 7.63
CA MET A 81 0.89 7.09 8.02
C MET A 81 2.43 7.20 8.10
N GLN A 82 3.07 7.93 7.16
CA GLN A 82 4.52 8.18 7.24
C GLN A 82 4.90 9.03 8.46
N ARG A 83 4.07 10.01 8.84
CA ARG A 83 4.27 10.78 10.08
C ARG A 83 4.15 9.89 11.31
N LEU A 84 3.12 9.07 11.38
CA LEU A 84 2.92 8.10 12.45
C LEU A 84 4.11 7.15 12.57
N ARG A 85 4.61 6.62 11.46
CA ARG A 85 5.78 5.73 11.41
C ARG A 85 7.04 6.42 11.94
N ARG A 86 7.28 7.69 11.55
CA ARG A 86 8.42 8.47 12.06
C ARG A 86 8.32 8.73 13.55
N GLU A 87 7.13 9.10 14.05
CA GLU A 87 6.90 9.35 15.47
C GLU A 87 7.13 8.09 16.30
N LEU A 88 6.60 6.94 15.86
CA LEU A 88 6.84 5.66 16.53
C LEU A 88 8.33 5.29 16.56
N ARG A 89 9.03 5.51 15.45
CA ARG A 89 10.48 5.24 15.38
C ARG A 89 11.27 6.17 16.29
N SER A 90 10.89 7.44 16.38
CA SER A 90 11.53 8.44 17.26
C SER A 90 11.37 8.08 18.73
N ARG A 91 10.18 7.63 19.14
CA ARG A 91 9.87 7.32 20.55
C ARG A 91 10.37 5.95 21.01
N TYR A 92 10.28 4.95 20.16
CA TYR A 92 10.51 3.56 20.53
C TYR A 92 11.71 2.91 19.80
N GLY A 93 12.52 3.69 19.09
CA GLY A 93 13.72 3.17 18.40
C GLY A 93 13.44 2.21 17.23
N GLY A 94 12.17 1.96 16.90
CA GLY A 94 11.75 1.17 15.74
C GLY A 94 11.51 -0.32 15.98
N ASP A 95 11.85 -0.86 17.14
CA ASP A 95 11.78 -2.31 17.39
C ASP A 95 10.69 -2.74 18.39
N GLU A 96 10.31 -1.90 19.35
CA GLU A 96 9.33 -2.26 20.38
C GLU A 96 8.19 -1.23 20.50
N VAL A 97 7.29 -1.25 19.53
CA VAL A 97 6.04 -0.50 19.64
C VAL A 97 5.18 -1.14 20.77
N PRO A 98 4.67 -0.35 21.74
CA PRO A 98 3.86 -0.86 22.85
C PRO A 98 2.70 -1.75 22.38
N ARG A 99 2.41 -2.81 23.11
CA ARG A 99 1.31 -3.73 22.78
C ARG A 99 -0.02 -3.01 22.73
N SER A 100 -0.27 -2.06 23.65
CA SER A 100 -1.48 -1.22 23.67
C SER A 100 -1.71 -0.47 22.36
N PHE A 101 -0.65 0.13 21.78
CA PHE A 101 -0.72 0.81 20.51
C PHE A 101 -0.95 -0.19 19.36
N ARG A 102 -0.24 -1.32 19.34
CA ARG A 102 -0.40 -2.38 18.33
C ARG A 102 -1.83 -2.90 18.28
N ASP A 103 -2.44 -3.16 19.43
CA ASP A 103 -3.82 -3.62 19.53
C ASP A 103 -4.82 -2.54 19.08
N ALA A 104 -4.59 -1.28 19.42
CA ALA A 104 -5.39 -0.16 18.94
C ALA A 104 -5.32 0.01 17.42
N PHE A 105 -4.11 -0.06 16.84
CA PHE A 105 -3.92 -0.01 15.39
C PHE A 105 -4.63 -1.18 14.70
N ARG A 106 -4.43 -2.40 15.21
CA ARG A 106 -5.06 -3.61 14.69
C ARG A 106 -6.58 -3.51 14.69
N LYS A 107 -7.18 -3.10 15.80
CA LYS A 107 -8.64 -2.94 15.94
C LYS A 107 -9.19 -1.95 14.91
N GLN A 108 -8.45 -0.86 14.64
CA GLN A 108 -8.86 0.14 13.68
C GLN A 108 -8.61 -0.27 12.22
N SER A 109 -7.53 -0.99 11.92
CA SER A 109 -7.18 -1.41 10.56
C SER A 109 -7.93 -2.64 10.08
N LEU A 110 -8.30 -3.57 10.98
CA LEU A 110 -8.94 -4.84 10.63
C LEU A 110 -10.19 -4.71 9.75
N PRO A 111 -11.13 -3.77 9.99
CA PRO A 111 -12.31 -3.61 9.12
C PRO A 111 -11.97 -3.18 7.70
N LEU A 112 -10.79 -2.58 7.49
CA LEU A 112 -10.34 -2.13 6.17
C LEU A 112 -9.63 -3.23 5.38
N MET A 113 -9.20 -4.32 6.04
CA MET A 113 -8.52 -5.43 5.37
C MET A 113 -9.38 -6.14 4.33
N LYS A 114 -10.72 -6.11 4.47
CA LYS A 114 -11.63 -6.61 3.43
C LYS A 114 -11.46 -5.88 2.10
N PHE A 115 -11.18 -4.58 2.12
CA PHE A 115 -10.98 -3.78 0.90
C PHE A 115 -9.64 -4.10 0.23
N THR A 116 -8.60 -4.44 1.00
CA THR A 116 -7.33 -4.92 0.43
C THR A 116 -7.54 -6.22 -0.35
N ASN A 117 -8.38 -7.12 0.17
CA ASN A 117 -8.73 -8.37 -0.52
C ASN A 117 -9.56 -8.12 -1.79
N MET A 118 -10.50 -7.14 -1.74
CA MET A 118 -11.31 -6.77 -2.91
C MET A 118 -10.46 -6.10 -4.01
N LEU A 119 -9.43 -5.34 -3.65
CA LEU A 119 -8.47 -4.76 -4.60
C LEU A 119 -7.46 -5.79 -5.14
N SER A 120 -7.51 -7.02 -4.63
CA SER A 120 -6.63 -8.11 -5.06
C SER A 120 -7.05 -8.72 -6.40
N PHE A 121 -6.22 -9.64 -6.88
CA PHE A 121 -6.37 -10.31 -8.16
C PHE A 121 -7.69 -11.07 -8.32
N ASN A 122 -8.17 -11.75 -7.28
CA ASN A 122 -9.38 -12.60 -7.35
C ASN A 122 -10.64 -11.83 -7.76
N THR A 123 -10.87 -10.65 -7.20
CA THR A 123 -12.04 -9.81 -7.54
C THR A 123 -12.03 -9.41 -9.02
N ARG A 124 -10.85 -9.13 -9.58
CA ARG A 124 -10.69 -8.80 -11.00
C ARG A 124 -11.00 -9.96 -11.91
N ILE A 125 -10.52 -11.15 -11.57
CA ILE A 125 -10.83 -12.36 -12.33
C ILE A 125 -12.33 -12.60 -12.36
N ILE A 126 -13.00 -12.52 -11.21
CA ILE A 126 -14.45 -12.70 -11.13
C ILE A 126 -15.17 -11.67 -12.00
N ALA A 127 -14.81 -10.39 -11.89
CA ALA A 127 -15.41 -9.34 -12.70
C ALA A 127 -15.18 -9.54 -14.21
N MET A 128 -13.98 -9.99 -14.59
CA MET A 128 -13.65 -10.31 -15.98
C MET A 128 -14.51 -11.47 -16.49
N PHE A 129 -14.62 -12.55 -15.74
CA PHE A 129 -15.47 -13.69 -16.14
C PHE A 129 -16.94 -13.27 -16.28
N ILE A 130 -17.48 -12.50 -15.35
CA ILE A 130 -18.86 -12.01 -15.43
C ILE A 130 -19.02 -11.18 -16.71
N SER A 131 -18.11 -10.26 -17.01
CA SER A 131 -18.20 -9.39 -18.18
C SER A 131 -18.13 -10.15 -19.51
N VAL A 132 -17.39 -11.26 -19.55
CA VAL A 132 -17.34 -12.15 -20.71
C VAL A 132 -18.62 -12.98 -20.84
N ILE A 133 -19.16 -13.53 -19.74
CA ILE A 133 -20.40 -14.33 -19.75
C ILE A 133 -21.60 -13.53 -20.26
N ILE A 134 -21.67 -12.24 -19.90
CA ILE A 134 -22.77 -11.34 -20.35
C ILE A 134 -22.49 -10.69 -21.70
N ASP A 135 -21.39 -11.07 -22.38
CA ASP A 135 -20.92 -10.54 -23.67
C ASP A 135 -20.70 -9.01 -23.68
N MET A 136 -20.26 -8.46 -22.55
CA MET A 136 -19.98 -7.03 -22.38
C MET A 136 -18.59 -6.79 -21.79
N PRO A 137 -17.49 -7.09 -22.52
CA PRO A 137 -16.11 -6.99 -21.98
C PRO A 137 -15.70 -5.59 -21.55
N TRP A 138 -16.35 -4.53 -22.06
CA TRP A 138 -16.11 -3.15 -21.63
C TRP A 138 -16.51 -2.90 -20.17
N LEU A 139 -17.45 -3.67 -19.61
CA LEU A 139 -17.85 -3.58 -18.20
C LEU A 139 -16.68 -3.88 -17.26
N TYR A 140 -15.79 -4.80 -17.64
CA TYR A 140 -14.59 -5.07 -16.86
C TYR A 140 -13.71 -3.81 -16.74
N PHE A 141 -13.48 -3.10 -17.84
CA PHE A 141 -12.69 -1.87 -17.82
C PHE A 141 -13.38 -0.76 -17.02
N ALA A 142 -14.70 -0.63 -17.14
CA ALA A 142 -15.47 0.33 -16.36
C ALA A 142 -15.40 -0.01 -14.85
N PHE A 143 -15.53 -1.27 -14.49
CA PHE A 143 -15.36 -1.75 -13.12
C PHE A 143 -13.97 -1.44 -12.58
N GLU A 144 -12.92 -1.74 -13.33
CA GLU A 144 -11.54 -1.51 -12.93
C GLU A 144 -11.22 -0.02 -12.78
N LEU A 145 -11.62 0.81 -13.75
CA LEU A 145 -11.28 2.23 -13.76
C LEU A 145 -12.17 3.06 -12.81
N VAL A 146 -13.39 2.66 -12.56
CA VAL A 146 -14.31 3.43 -11.70
C VAL A 146 -14.40 2.80 -10.31
N VAL A 147 -14.90 1.58 -10.22
CA VAL A 147 -15.23 0.97 -8.93
C VAL A 147 -13.99 0.71 -8.10
N LEU A 148 -12.96 0.09 -8.68
CA LEU A 148 -11.74 -0.22 -7.94
C LEU A 148 -10.91 1.03 -7.60
N ASN A 149 -10.93 2.07 -8.44
CA ASN A 149 -10.27 3.34 -8.08
C ASN A 149 -11.01 4.08 -6.96
N LEU A 150 -12.34 4.13 -6.98
CA LEU A 150 -13.12 4.71 -5.88
C LEU A 150 -12.88 3.95 -4.57
N MET A 151 -12.82 2.63 -4.64
CA MET A 151 -12.53 1.78 -3.48
C MET A 151 -11.11 2.03 -2.95
N MET A 152 -10.11 2.17 -3.82
CA MET A 152 -8.74 2.52 -3.44
C MET A 152 -8.69 3.88 -2.73
N VAL A 153 -9.33 4.90 -3.29
CA VAL A 153 -9.40 6.23 -2.67
C VAL A 153 -10.09 6.18 -1.31
N TYR A 154 -11.23 5.49 -1.21
CA TYR A 154 -11.92 5.28 0.07
C TYR A 154 -11.01 4.61 1.10
N MET A 155 -10.29 3.57 0.70
CA MET A 155 -9.36 2.86 1.58
C MET A 155 -8.24 3.77 2.08
N ILE A 156 -7.62 4.56 1.18
CA ILE A 156 -6.56 5.51 1.53
C ILE A 156 -7.08 6.54 2.54
N VAL A 157 -8.18 7.21 2.22
CA VAL A 157 -8.77 8.25 3.09
C VAL A 157 -9.13 7.69 4.47
N SER A 158 -9.73 6.49 4.49
CA SER A 158 -10.12 5.83 5.75
C SER A 158 -8.91 5.44 6.60
N HIS A 159 -7.83 4.92 6.00
CA HIS A 159 -6.58 4.62 6.71
C HIS A 159 -5.91 5.88 7.22
N GLU A 160 -5.77 6.92 6.40
CA GLU A 160 -5.15 8.19 6.78
C GLU A 160 -5.91 8.87 7.92
N HIS A 161 -7.25 8.80 7.91
CA HIS A 161 -8.08 9.33 9.00
C HIS A 161 -7.79 8.59 10.32
N ARG A 162 -7.72 7.25 10.29
CA ARG A 162 -7.41 6.43 11.48
C ARG A 162 -5.99 6.65 11.97
N CYS A 163 -5.01 6.76 11.06
CA CYS A 163 -3.64 7.10 11.42
C CYS A 163 -3.54 8.47 12.08
N ARG A 164 -4.36 9.45 11.65
CA ARG A 164 -4.41 10.78 12.27
C ARG A 164 -4.92 10.71 13.71
N THR A 165 -5.94 9.89 13.96
CA THR A 165 -6.47 9.68 15.32
C THR A 165 -5.41 9.04 16.21
N LEU A 166 -4.78 7.96 15.74
CA LEU A 166 -3.72 7.28 16.50
C LEU A 166 -2.49 8.16 16.74
N LEU A 167 -2.14 9.01 15.77
CA LEU A 167 -1.04 9.95 15.92
C LEU A 167 -1.32 10.97 17.03
N LYS A 168 -2.54 11.50 17.09
CA LYS A 168 -2.96 12.41 18.18
C LYS A 168 -2.91 11.70 19.53
N GLU A 169 -3.51 10.52 19.64
CA GLU A 169 -3.49 9.73 20.87
C GLU A 169 -2.07 9.40 21.34
N LEU A 170 -1.16 9.16 20.40
CA LEU A 170 0.26 8.94 20.69
C LEU A 170 0.93 10.23 21.21
N GLN A 171 0.64 11.38 20.61
CA GLN A 171 1.18 12.67 21.02
C GLN A 171 0.67 13.08 22.40
N ASP A 172 -0.58 12.76 22.72
CA ASP A 172 -1.23 13.00 24.01
C ASP A 172 -0.73 12.04 25.11
N GLY A 173 0.19 11.13 24.80
CA GLY A 173 0.81 10.22 25.78
C GLY A 173 -0.09 9.08 26.25
N LYS A 174 -1.06 8.65 25.43
CA LYS A 174 -1.99 7.57 25.78
C LYS A 174 -1.34 6.18 25.74
N TYR A 175 -0.21 6.03 25.05
CA TYR A 175 0.49 4.77 24.84
C TYR A 175 1.93 4.81 25.33
#